data_dc4637ac96dd912dff3aceebb6fdf5ec
#
_entry.id   dc4637ac96dd912dff3aceebb6fdf5ec
#
_cell.length_a   1.000
_cell.length_b   1.000
_cell.length_c   1.000
_cell.angle_alpha   90.00
_cell.angle_beta   90.00
_cell.angle_gamma   90.00
#
_symmetry.space_group_name_H-M   'P 1'
#
loop_
_entity.id
_entity.type
_entity.pdbx_description
1 polymer ?
#
loop_
_entity_poly.entity_id
_entity_poly.type
_entity_poly.pdbx_seq_one_letter_code
_entity_poly.pdbx_strand_id
1 'polypeptide(L)'
;ELIKGEPDASSFPSGGLRATFEARGYTAWDPTSDAFIKDGTLYIPTAFCSYTGEILDKKTPLLRSMDVVSEQALRILRLFGNTTATRVLPTAGAEQEYFLVDKTLFDQREDLLITGRTLFGAKPPKGQELEDHYFGNIKERVSAYMHELDEELWKLGIPAKTKHNEVAPAQHELAPVFETANIAADHNQLTMELMKKIALKHDLVCLLHEKPFAGVNGSGKHNNWSLSSN
;
A
#
# COMPACT_ATOMS: atom_id res chain seq x y z
N GLU A 1 15.19 16.92 17.19
CA GLU A 1 15.63 18.18 16.56
C GLU A 1 14.75 18.44 15.35
N LEU A 2 14.09 19.59 15.29
CA LEU A 2 13.23 19.95 14.18
C LEU A 2 14.13 20.29 12.98
N ILE A 3 14.11 19.46 11.97
CA ILE A 3 14.76 19.79 10.70
C ILE A 3 13.91 20.84 10.02
N LYS A 4 14.44 22.04 9.87
CA LYS A 4 13.81 23.11 9.13
C LYS A 4 13.67 22.66 7.67
N GLY A 5 12.48 22.18 7.29
CA GLY A 5 12.21 21.72 5.95
C GLY A 5 12.17 22.91 5.00
N GLU A 6 13.22 23.08 4.22
CA GLU A 6 13.09 23.88 3.02
C GLU A 6 12.40 23.01 1.96
N PRO A 7 11.39 23.55 1.25
CA PRO A 7 10.85 22.83 0.10
C PRO A 7 12.02 22.58 -0.86
N ASP A 8 12.21 21.34 -1.24
CA ASP A 8 13.24 20.95 -2.18
C ASP A 8 13.16 21.82 -3.43
N ALA A 9 14.18 22.65 -3.62
CA ALA A 9 14.24 23.56 -4.76
C ALA A 9 14.25 22.81 -6.10
N SER A 10 14.62 21.51 -6.09
CA SER A 10 14.58 20.63 -7.26
C SER A 10 13.15 20.25 -7.66
N SER A 11 12.21 20.27 -6.73
CA SER A 11 10.80 19.97 -7.01
C SER A 11 10.07 21.08 -7.78
N PHE A 12 10.74 22.18 -8.02
CA PHE A 12 10.17 23.33 -8.68
C PHE A 12 10.83 23.57 -10.04
N PRO A 13 10.09 23.99 -11.07
CA PRO A 13 10.67 24.28 -12.38
C PRO A 13 11.77 25.34 -12.27
N SER A 14 12.94 25.07 -12.82
CA SER A 14 14.02 26.05 -12.91
C SER A 14 13.56 27.24 -13.77
N GLY A 15 13.90 28.45 -13.35
CA GLY A 15 13.51 29.67 -14.03
C GLY A 15 12.01 29.99 -13.94
N GLY A 16 11.31 29.31 -13.07
CA GLY A 16 9.88 29.51 -12.86
C GLY A 16 9.54 30.83 -12.21
N LEU A 17 8.29 31.21 -12.30
CA LEU A 17 7.63 32.33 -11.65
C LEU A 17 7.57 32.14 -10.13
N ARG A 18 8.71 31.84 -9.50
CA ARG A 18 8.77 31.55 -8.07
C ARG A 18 9.12 32.77 -7.27
N ALA A 19 8.18 33.12 -6.42
CA ALA A 19 8.56 33.81 -5.22
C ALA A 19 9.11 32.77 -4.25
N THR A 20 10.35 32.91 -3.83
CA THR A 20 10.90 32.21 -2.66
C THR A 20 10.25 32.79 -1.44
N PHE A 21 9.40 32.01 -0.80
CA PHE A 21 8.87 32.32 0.52
C PHE A 21 9.73 31.65 1.58
N GLU A 22 9.74 32.21 2.77
CA GLU A 22 10.27 31.51 3.93
C GLU A 22 9.60 30.14 4.07
N ALA A 23 10.37 29.14 4.50
CA ALA A 23 9.82 27.85 4.80
C ALA A 23 8.69 27.98 5.83
N ARG A 24 7.50 27.53 5.48
CA ARG A 24 6.31 27.63 6.34
C ARG A 24 5.96 26.31 7.03
N GLY A 25 6.82 25.33 6.91
CA GLY A 25 6.62 24.01 7.47
C GLY A 25 7.92 23.35 7.90
N TYR A 26 7.79 22.26 8.58
CA TYR A 26 8.88 21.42 9.02
C TYR A 26 8.49 19.95 8.93
N THR A 27 9.49 19.08 8.82
CA THR A 27 9.34 17.64 8.95
C THR A 27 9.74 17.21 10.35
N ALA A 28 8.97 16.34 10.95
CA ALA A 28 9.29 15.65 12.18
C ALA A 28 9.44 14.15 11.89
N TRP A 29 10.49 13.53 12.43
CA TRP A 29 10.64 12.09 12.34
C TRP A 29 9.47 11.40 13.06
N ASP A 30 8.89 10.38 12.42
CA ASP A 30 7.90 9.51 13.04
C ASP A 30 8.62 8.33 13.72
N PRO A 31 8.78 8.33 15.06
CA PRO A 31 9.47 7.26 15.76
C PRO A 31 8.66 5.95 15.83
N THR A 32 7.43 5.96 15.36
CA THR A 32 6.55 4.77 15.32
C THR A 32 6.68 3.97 14.02
N SER A 33 7.48 4.46 13.07
CA SER A 33 7.79 3.80 11.81
C SER A 33 9.30 3.67 11.65
N ASP A 34 9.77 2.47 11.38
CA ASP A 34 11.20 2.21 11.23
C ASP A 34 11.75 2.85 9.94
N ALA A 35 12.98 3.36 10.04
CA ALA A 35 13.73 3.76 8.87
C ALA A 35 14.20 2.51 8.10
N PHE A 36 14.23 2.58 6.78
CA PHE A 36 14.60 1.44 5.93
C PHE A 36 15.50 1.85 4.77
N ILE A 37 16.19 0.88 4.20
CA ILE A 37 17.02 1.08 3.01
C ILE A 37 16.36 0.37 1.82
N LYS A 38 16.13 1.11 0.75
CA LYS A 38 15.62 0.58 -0.51
C LYS A 38 16.42 1.19 -1.66
N ASP A 39 16.86 0.37 -2.60
CA ASP A 39 17.61 0.81 -3.78
C ASP A 39 18.84 1.69 -3.42
N GLY A 40 19.56 1.37 -2.32
CA GLY A 40 20.72 2.13 -1.85
C GLY A 40 20.40 3.49 -1.20
N THR A 41 19.12 3.81 -1.01
CA THR A 41 18.66 5.05 -0.40
C THR A 41 18.07 4.78 0.98
N LEU A 42 18.46 5.60 1.97
CA LEU A 42 17.88 5.58 3.31
C LEU A 42 16.57 6.37 3.30
N TYR A 43 15.50 5.73 3.71
CA TYR A 43 14.17 6.32 3.89
C TYR A 43 13.89 6.50 5.39
N ILE A 44 13.56 7.71 5.79
CA ILE A 44 13.20 8.04 7.18
C ILE A 44 11.74 8.51 7.16
N PRO A 45 10.80 7.75 7.74
CA PRO A 45 9.41 8.18 7.82
C PRO A 45 9.26 9.46 8.61
N THR A 46 8.54 10.43 8.04
CA THR A 46 8.34 11.75 8.64
C THR A 46 6.88 12.20 8.54
N ALA A 47 6.48 13.05 9.47
CA ALA A 47 5.28 13.86 9.38
C ALA A 47 5.65 15.27 8.92
N PHE A 48 4.79 15.92 8.14
CA PHE A 48 5.00 17.26 7.64
C PHE A 48 3.92 18.21 8.17
N CYS A 49 4.35 19.24 8.91
CA CYS A 49 3.48 20.19 9.58
C CYS A 49 3.86 21.63 9.25
N SER A 50 2.89 22.52 9.23
CA SER A 50 3.16 23.96 9.18
C SER A 50 3.58 24.49 10.55
N TYR A 51 4.21 25.65 10.61
CA TYR A 51 4.53 26.33 11.86
C TYR A 51 3.30 26.76 12.66
N THR A 52 2.16 26.89 12.01
CA THR A 52 0.86 27.22 12.63
C THR A 52 0.10 26.00 13.12
N GLY A 53 0.67 24.79 12.91
CA GLY A 53 0.08 23.52 13.37
C GLY A 53 -0.87 22.86 12.37
N GLU A 54 -1.00 23.42 11.16
CA GLU A 54 -1.77 22.78 10.09
C GLU A 54 -1.04 21.56 9.58
N ILE A 55 -1.81 20.55 9.23
CA ILE A 55 -1.32 19.28 8.70
C ILE A 55 -1.14 19.42 7.20
N LEU A 56 0.06 19.06 6.70
CA LEU A 56 0.41 19.17 5.29
C LEU A 56 0.62 17.81 4.62
N ASP A 57 0.43 16.71 5.35
CA ASP A 57 0.56 15.33 4.87
C ASP A 57 -0.68 14.48 5.15
N LYS A 58 -0.63 13.22 4.77
CA LYS A 58 -1.68 12.22 5.04
C LYS A 58 -1.38 11.34 6.25
N LYS A 59 -0.13 11.28 6.70
CA LYS A 59 0.30 10.44 7.81
C LYS A 59 -0.16 10.99 9.16
N THR A 60 -0.03 12.28 9.37
CA THR A 60 -0.42 12.93 10.63
C THR A 60 -1.90 12.70 10.99
N PRO A 61 -2.88 12.81 10.07
CA PRO A 61 -4.27 12.46 10.38
C PRO A 61 -4.44 11.02 10.83
N LEU A 62 -3.73 10.08 10.21
CA LEU A 62 -3.76 8.67 10.62
C LEU A 62 -3.22 8.50 12.04
N LEU A 63 -2.05 9.04 12.35
CA LEU A 63 -1.45 8.95 13.69
C LEU A 63 -2.37 9.55 14.77
N ARG A 64 -2.92 10.74 14.52
CA ARG A 64 -3.89 11.37 15.42
C ARG A 64 -5.17 10.57 15.60
N SER A 65 -5.67 9.95 14.53
CA SER A 65 -6.85 9.09 14.60
C SER A 65 -6.61 7.85 15.47
N MET A 66 -5.41 7.29 15.44
CA MET A 66 -5.03 6.16 16.28
C MET A 66 -5.04 6.54 17.77
N ASP A 67 -4.55 7.72 18.12
CA ASP A 67 -4.58 8.22 19.50
C ASP A 67 -6.03 8.45 19.98
N VAL A 68 -6.86 9.06 19.15
CA VAL A 68 -8.28 9.27 19.46
C VAL A 68 -9.03 7.95 19.62
N VAL A 69 -8.80 6.99 18.74
CA VAL A 69 -9.38 5.62 18.86
C VAL A 69 -8.94 4.98 20.18
N SER A 70 -7.66 5.07 20.52
CA SER A 70 -7.14 4.56 21.80
C SER A 70 -7.87 5.15 23.01
N GLU A 71 -8.02 6.48 23.02
CA GLU A 71 -8.73 7.17 24.11
C GLU A 71 -10.18 6.70 24.25
N GLN A 72 -10.92 6.63 23.16
CA GLN A 72 -12.33 6.21 23.18
C GLN A 72 -12.48 4.72 23.54
N ALA A 73 -11.59 3.86 23.04
CA ALA A 73 -11.58 2.45 23.38
C ALA A 73 -11.28 2.22 24.88
N LEU A 74 -10.36 2.96 25.47
CA LEU A 74 -10.06 2.92 26.89
C LEU A 74 -11.28 3.34 27.73
N ARG A 75 -12.07 4.32 27.28
CA ARG A 75 -13.33 4.71 27.96
C ARG A 75 -14.30 3.53 28.02
N ILE A 76 -14.43 2.80 26.92
CA ILE A 76 -15.30 1.61 26.86
C ILE A 76 -14.76 0.49 27.75
N LEU A 77 -13.46 0.20 27.70
CA LEU A 77 -12.83 -0.83 28.53
C LEU A 77 -13.05 -0.57 30.02
N ARG A 78 -12.98 0.69 30.44
CA ARG A 78 -13.25 1.06 31.85
C ARG A 78 -14.68 0.78 32.27
N LEU A 79 -15.67 0.94 31.36
CA LEU A 79 -17.06 0.58 31.64
C LEU A 79 -17.24 -0.93 31.84
N PHE A 80 -16.39 -1.74 31.22
CA PHE A 80 -16.33 -3.20 31.44
C PHE A 80 -15.43 -3.62 32.61
N GLY A 81 -14.95 -2.68 33.42
CA GLY A 81 -14.14 -2.94 34.59
C GLY A 81 -12.65 -3.15 34.35
N ASN A 82 -12.17 -2.97 33.13
CA ASN A 82 -10.72 -3.01 32.85
C ASN A 82 -10.09 -1.68 33.27
N THR A 83 -9.25 -1.74 34.30
CA THR A 83 -8.53 -0.59 34.87
C THR A 83 -7.02 -0.63 34.58
N THR A 84 -6.52 -1.70 33.98
CA THR A 84 -5.09 -1.92 33.75
C THR A 84 -4.62 -1.48 32.39
N ALA A 85 -5.45 -1.57 31.37
CA ALA A 85 -5.09 -1.11 30.02
C ALA A 85 -4.78 0.39 30.00
N THR A 86 -3.65 0.74 29.44
CA THR A 86 -3.17 2.13 29.32
C THR A 86 -3.20 2.65 27.89
N ARG A 87 -3.23 1.73 26.93
CA ARG A 87 -3.30 2.05 25.49
C ARG A 87 -4.08 0.97 24.74
N VAL A 88 -4.75 1.40 23.67
CA VAL A 88 -5.34 0.52 22.67
C VAL A 88 -4.74 0.85 21.31
N LEU A 89 -4.23 -0.15 20.62
CA LEU A 89 -3.63 0.01 19.29
C LEU A 89 -4.58 -0.53 18.24
N PRO A 90 -4.94 0.26 17.22
CA PRO A 90 -5.60 -0.26 16.04
C PRO A 90 -4.57 -1.01 15.19
N THR A 91 -4.92 -2.21 14.78
CA THR A 91 -4.12 -3.04 13.87
C THR A 91 -4.86 -3.25 12.57
N ALA A 92 -4.12 -3.42 11.48
CA ALA A 92 -4.67 -3.69 10.17
C ALA A 92 -3.79 -4.68 9.39
N GLY A 93 -4.45 -5.54 8.60
CA GLY A 93 -3.81 -6.37 7.59
C GLY A 93 -4.46 -6.06 6.26
N ALA A 94 -3.72 -5.43 5.36
CA ALA A 94 -4.20 -5.06 4.05
C ALA A 94 -3.97 -6.22 3.07
N GLU A 95 -5.05 -6.83 2.59
CA GLU A 95 -5.02 -7.85 1.54
C GLU A 95 -5.08 -7.14 0.19
N GLN A 96 -3.96 -7.18 -0.54
CA GLN A 96 -3.87 -6.50 -1.84
C GLN A 96 -4.18 -7.48 -2.97
N GLU A 97 -5.31 -7.27 -3.61
CA GLU A 97 -5.65 -7.93 -4.87
C GLU A 97 -5.00 -7.22 -6.05
N TYR A 98 -4.66 -7.98 -7.08
CA TYR A 98 -4.02 -7.46 -8.28
C TYR A 98 -4.18 -8.40 -9.47
N PHE A 99 -4.05 -7.86 -10.68
CA PHE A 99 -3.99 -8.67 -11.91
C PHE A 99 -2.57 -8.72 -12.45
N LEU A 100 -2.18 -9.86 -12.98
CA LEU A 100 -0.95 -10.01 -13.75
C LEU A 100 -1.29 -10.28 -15.21
N VAL A 101 -0.74 -9.45 -16.09
CA VAL A 101 -0.90 -9.61 -17.54
C VAL A 101 0.46 -9.76 -18.20
N ASP A 102 0.48 -10.46 -19.32
CA ASP A 102 1.69 -10.60 -20.13
C ASP A 102 2.12 -9.24 -20.66
N LYS A 103 3.42 -8.92 -20.48
CA LYS A 103 3.95 -7.62 -20.85
C LYS A 103 3.84 -7.34 -22.35
N THR A 104 4.05 -8.34 -23.18
CA THR A 104 3.99 -8.15 -24.65
C THR A 104 2.57 -7.84 -25.11
N LEU A 105 1.55 -8.39 -24.46
CA LEU A 105 0.16 -8.07 -24.71
C LEU A 105 -0.25 -6.71 -24.14
N PHE A 106 0.27 -6.37 -22.97
CA PHE A 106 0.05 -5.06 -22.35
C PHE A 106 0.60 -3.92 -23.22
N ASP A 107 1.82 -4.08 -23.74
CA ASP A 107 2.49 -3.06 -24.57
C ASP A 107 1.76 -2.79 -25.89
N GLN A 108 0.87 -3.68 -26.33
CA GLN A 108 0.05 -3.50 -27.53
C GLN A 108 -1.30 -2.81 -27.28
N ARG A 109 -1.59 -2.46 -26.04
CA ARG A 109 -2.89 -1.91 -25.62
C ARG A 109 -2.75 -0.51 -25.04
N GLU A 110 -3.07 0.51 -25.85
CA GLU A 110 -3.00 1.92 -25.42
C GLU A 110 -3.92 2.20 -24.21
N ASP A 111 -5.08 1.59 -24.12
CA ASP A 111 -5.98 1.76 -22.99
C ASP A 111 -5.35 1.26 -21.68
N LEU A 112 -4.67 0.12 -21.69
CA LEU A 112 -3.93 -0.37 -20.52
C LEU A 112 -2.74 0.51 -20.18
N LEU A 113 -1.97 0.94 -21.18
CA LEU A 113 -0.80 1.82 -20.98
C LEU A 113 -1.18 3.18 -20.37
N ILE A 114 -2.28 3.78 -20.84
CA ILE A 114 -2.68 5.13 -20.43
C ILE A 114 -3.52 5.11 -19.17
N THR A 115 -4.44 4.15 -19.02
CA THR A 115 -5.44 4.18 -17.95
C THR A 115 -5.30 3.06 -16.91
N GLY A 116 -4.46 2.05 -17.16
CA GLY A 116 -4.34 0.87 -16.32
C GLY A 116 -5.52 -0.10 -16.38
N ARG A 117 -6.47 0.13 -17.30
CA ARG A 117 -7.65 -0.71 -17.52
C ARG A 117 -8.00 -0.81 -18.99
N THR A 118 -8.76 -1.85 -19.35
CA THR A 118 -9.33 -1.93 -20.70
C THR A 118 -10.56 -1.04 -20.81
N LEU A 119 -10.66 -0.31 -21.93
CA LEU A 119 -11.85 0.50 -22.27
C LEU A 119 -12.79 -0.25 -23.20
N PHE A 120 -12.26 -1.15 -24.01
CA PHE A 120 -12.98 -1.98 -24.98
C PHE A 120 -12.27 -3.32 -25.17
N GLY A 121 -12.92 -4.25 -25.79
CA GLY A 121 -12.38 -5.57 -26.11
C GLY A 121 -13.40 -6.68 -25.99
N ALA A 122 -13.06 -7.85 -26.51
CA ALA A 122 -13.86 -9.05 -26.34
C ALA A 122 -13.78 -9.56 -24.89
N LYS A 123 -14.84 -10.22 -24.46
CA LYS A 123 -14.80 -10.95 -23.19
C LYS A 123 -13.78 -12.08 -23.28
N PRO A 124 -13.15 -12.44 -22.14
CA PRO A 124 -12.27 -13.61 -22.13
C PRO A 124 -13.09 -14.88 -22.46
N PRO A 125 -12.46 -15.89 -23.06
CA PRO A 125 -13.13 -17.16 -23.40
C PRO A 125 -13.62 -17.90 -22.14
N LYS A 126 -12.99 -17.67 -21.01
CA LYS A 126 -13.34 -18.20 -19.70
C LYS A 126 -13.53 -17.03 -18.72
N GLY A 127 -14.66 -17.03 -18.01
CA GLY A 127 -14.97 -16.05 -16.98
C GLY A 127 -14.69 -16.57 -15.57
N GLN A 128 -15.67 -16.44 -14.69
CA GLN A 128 -15.58 -16.82 -13.28
C GLN A 128 -16.49 -18.01 -12.94
N GLU A 129 -16.74 -18.86 -13.91
CA GLU A 129 -17.63 -20.01 -13.78
C GLU A 129 -17.18 -20.93 -12.67
N LEU A 130 -18.06 -21.23 -11.73
CA LEU A 130 -17.82 -22.08 -10.56
C LEU A 130 -16.64 -21.64 -9.69
N GLU A 131 -16.15 -20.42 -9.86
CA GLU A 131 -14.97 -19.88 -9.15
C GLU A 131 -13.73 -20.77 -9.29
N ASP A 132 -13.63 -21.49 -10.38
CA ASP A 132 -12.62 -22.53 -10.59
C ASP A 132 -11.19 -21.95 -10.68
N HIS A 133 -11.04 -20.70 -11.10
CA HIS A 133 -9.74 -20.05 -11.09
C HIS A 133 -9.18 -19.88 -9.67
N TYR A 134 -10.03 -19.55 -8.70
CA TYR A 134 -9.65 -19.42 -7.28
C TYR A 134 -9.00 -20.70 -6.74
N PHE A 135 -9.53 -21.85 -7.11
CA PHE A 135 -9.01 -23.17 -6.71
C PHE A 135 -7.96 -23.73 -7.67
N GLY A 136 -7.63 -22.99 -8.72
CA GLY A 136 -6.69 -23.41 -9.75
C GLY A 136 -5.22 -23.35 -9.32
N ASN A 137 -4.37 -24.00 -10.10
CA ASN A 137 -2.93 -23.93 -9.89
C ASN A 137 -2.38 -22.55 -10.25
N ILE A 138 -1.41 -22.10 -9.46
CA ILE A 138 -0.61 -20.92 -9.80
C ILE A 138 0.38 -21.33 -10.90
N LYS A 139 0.39 -20.59 -12.01
CA LYS A 139 1.31 -20.84 -13.13
C LYS A 139 2.76 -20.60 -12.68
N GLU A 140 3.69 -21.36 -13.25
CA GLU A 140 5.10 -21.32 -12.88
C GLU A 140 5.70 -19.91 -12.90
N ARG A 141 5.49 -19.14 -13.98
CA ARG A 141 5.95 -17.76 -14.10
C ARG A 141 5.36 -16.83 -13.01
N VAL A 142 4.10 -17.01 -12.69
CA VAL A 142 3.42 -16.28 -11.62
C VAL A 142 3.96 -16.69 -10.25
N SER A 143 4.21 -17.97 -10.04
CA SER A 143 4.81 -18.47 -8.79
C SER A 143 6.22 -17.93 -8.59
N ALA A 144 7.04 -17.85 -9.65
CA ALA A 144 8.37 -17.26 -9.59
C ALA A 144 8.32 -15.77 -9.23
N TYR A 145 7.40 -15.01 -9.85
CA TYR A 145 7.13 -13.62 -9.48
C TYR A 145 6.73 -13.47 -8.01
N MET A 146 5.78 -14.28 -7.54
CA MET A 146 5.31 -14.23 -6.16
C MET A 146 6.42 -14.55 -5.16
N HIS A 147 7.31 -15.48 -5.51
CA HIS A 147 8.45 -15.83 -4.66
C HIS A 147 9.44 -14.68 -4.53
N GLU A 148 9.85 -14.08 -5.65
CA GLU A 148 10.75 -12.92 -5.61
C GLU A 148 10.11 -11.72 -4.90
N LEU A 149 8.82 -11.50 -5.09
CA LEU A 149 8.08 -10.46 -4.38
C LEU A 149 8.13 -10.65 -2.85
N ASP A 150 7.88 -11.87 -2.37
CA ASP A 150 7.98 -12.18 -0.94
C ASP A 150 9.37 -11.86 -0.39
N GLU A 151 10.42 -12.30 -1.08
CA GLU A 151 11.81 -12.07 -0.63
C GLU A 151 12.15 -10.58 -0.55
N GLU A 152 11.74 -9.79 -1.54
CA GLU A 152 11.98 -8.34 -1.54
C GLU A 152 11.16 -7.61 -0.47
N LEU A 153 9.94 -8.06 -0.20
CA LEU A 153 9.11 -7.53 0.89
C LEU A 153 9.73 -7.85 2.25
N TRP A 154 10.19 -9.08 2.48
CA TRP A 154 10.83 -9.48 3.74
C TRP A 154 12.11 -8.70 4.01
N LYS A 155 12.91 -8.37 2.99
CA LYS A 155 14.10 -7.49 3.14
C LYS A 155 13.75 -6.09 3.65
N LEU A 156 12.52 -5.63 3.40
CA LEU A 156 12.01 -4.36 3.90
C LEU A 156 11.25 -4.49 5.23
N GLY A 157 11.22 -5.68 5.83
CA GLY A 157 10.48 -5.93 7.06
C GLY A 157 8.97 -6.08 6.87
N ILE A 158 8.50 -6.19 5.63
CA ILE A 158 7.07 -6.37 5.33
C ILE A 158 6.72 -7.86 5.42
N PRO A 159 5.87 -8.28 6.37
CA PRO A 159 5.64 -9.68 6.66
C PRO A 159 4.62 -10.32 5.70
N ALA A 160 4.94 -10.36 4.40
CA ALA A 160 4.14 -11.06 3.40
C ALA A 160 3.99 -12.54 3.80
N LYS A 161 2.77 -13.06 3.78
CA LYS A 161 2.46 -14.39 4.31
C LYS A 161 1.69 -15.27 3.35
N THR A 162 0.57 -14.78 2.84
CA THR A 162 -0.35 -15.57 2.03
C THR A 162 -0.40 -15.04 0.61
N LYS A 163 -0.40 -15.95 -0.35
CA LYS A 163 -0.55 -15.67 -1.77
C LYS A 163 -1.39 -16.77 -2.42
N HIS A 164 -2.36 -16.38 -3.22
CA HIS A 164 -3.25 -17.31 -3.92
C HIS A 164 -3.89 -16.64 -5.14
N ASN A 165 -4.60 -17.44 -5.93
CA ASN A 165 -5.43 -16.93 -7.00
C ASN A 165 -6.71 -16.31 -6.42
N GLU A 166 -7.19 -15.26 -7.08
CA GLU A 166 -8.51 -14.70 -6.87
C GLU A 166 -9.52 -15.23 -7.90
N VAL A 167 -10.78 -14.80 -7.80
CA VAL A 167 -11.89 -15.34 -8.57
C VAL A 167 -11.79 -15.00 -10.06
N ALA A 168 -11.32 -13.81 -10.40
CA ALA A 168 -11.17 -13.41 -11.80
C ALA A 168 -9.95 -14.07 -12.47
N PRO A 169 -10.01 -14.38 -13.76
CA PRO A 169 -8.86 -14.90 -14.50
C PRO A 169 -7.66 -13.95 -14.40
N ALA A 170 -6.47 -14.51 -14.10
CA ALA A 170 -5.22 -13.79 -13.89
C ALA A 170 -5.23 -12.79 -12.72
N GLN A 171 -6.14 -12.93 -11.79
CA GLN A 171 -6.19 -12.19 -10.53
C GLN A 171 -5.58 -13.00 -9.40
N HIS A 172 -4.86 -12.30 -8.53
CA HIS A 172 -4.15 -12.88 -7.40
C HIS A 172 -4.27 -11.95 -6.19
N GLU A 173 -3.93 -12.47 -5.02
CA GLU A 173 -3.91 -11.70 -3.79
C GLU A 173 -2.63 -11.96 -3.01
N LEU A 174 -2.19 -10.93 -2.29
CA LEU A 174 -1.14 -11.00 -1.28
C LEU A 174 -1.71 -10.48 0.04
N ALA A 175 -1.57 -11.28 1.08
CA ALA A 175 -1.96 -10.91 2.44
C ALA A 175 -0.75 -10.94 3.37
N PRO A 176 -0.40 -9.81 4.03
CA PRO A 176 0.63 -9.78 5.05
C PRO A 176 0.08 -10.22 6.42
N VAL A 177 0.97 -10.49 7.36
CA VAL A 177 0.61 -10.49 8.78
C VAL A 177 0.23 -9.05 9.17
N PHE A 178 -0.79 -8.90 10.01
CA PHE A 178 -1.24 -7.59 10.46
C PHE A 178 -0.19 -6.84 11.29
N GLU A 179 -0.23 -5.52 11.20
CA GLU A 179 0.61 -4.60 11.95
C GLU A 179 -0.23 -3.45 12.52
N THR A 180 0.37 -2.56 13.30
CA THR A 180 -0.29 -1.30 13.67
C THR A 180 -0.72 -0.54 12.43
N ALA A 181 -1.85 0.15 12.49
CA ALA A 181 -2.50 0.70 11.28
C ALA A 181 -1.60 1.64 10.46
N ASN A 182 -0.73 2.43 11.11
CA ASN A 182 0.22 3.29 10.41
C ASN A 182 1.31 2.49 9.68
N ILE A 183 1.86 1.44 10.30
CA ILE A 183 2.84 0.55 9.68
C ILE A 183 2.19 -0.23 8.54
N ALA A 184 1.00 -0.77 8.74
CA ALA A 184 0.27 -1.47 7.69
C ALA A 184 0.01 -0.60 6.46
N ALA A 185 -0.30 0.68 6.66
CA ALA A 185 -0.47 1.63 5.57
C ALA A 185 0.84 1.89 4.81
N ASP A 186 1.95 2.11 5.51
CA ASP A 186 3.27 2.32 4.91
C ASP A 186 3.72 1.06 4.14
N HIS A 187 3.59 -0.11 4.76
CA HIS A 187 3.91 -1.40 4.14
C HIS A 187 3.13 -1.63 2.85
N ASN A 188 1.84 -1.29 2.82
CA ASN A 188 1.05 -1.48 1.61
C ASN A 188 1.47 -0.55 0.46
N GLN A 189 1.92 0.66 0.73
CA GLN A 189 2.46 1.55 -0.30
C GLN A 189 3.73 0.95 -0.94
N LEU A 190 4.64 0.44 -0.12
CA LEU A 190 5.84 -0.26 -0.59
C LEU A 190 5.50 -1.55 -1.35
N THR A 191 4.53 -2.30 -0.86
CA THR A 191 4.05 -3.52 -1.52
C THR A 191 3.55 -3.24 -2.93
N MET A 192 2.69 -2.22 -3.10
CA MET A 192 2.18 -1.84 -4.42
C MET A 192 3.29 -1.38 -5.38
N GLU A 193 4.30 -0.69 -4.87
CA GLU A 193 5.47 -0.29 -5.67
C GLU A 193 6.26 -1.52 -6.15
N LEU A 194 6.60 -2.42 -5.20
CA LEU A 194 7.37 -3.63 -5.50
C LEU A 194 6.62 -4.59 -6.42
N MET A 195 5.32 -4.75 -6.24
CA MET A 195 4.48 -5.55 -7.14
C MET A 195 4.68 -5.15 -8.61
N LYS A 196 4.64 -3.85 -8.90
CA LYS A 196 4.85 -3.33 -10.26
C LYS A 196 6.28 -3.53 -10.74
N LYS A 197 7.26 -3.23 -9.89
CA LYS A 197 8.69 -3.30 -10.24
C LYS A 197 9.13 -4.74 -10.52
N ILE A 198 8.73 -5.68 -9.69
CA ILE A 198 9.14 -7.08 -9.81
C ILE A 198 8.41 -7.77 -10.97
N ALA A 199 7.13 -7.44 -11.22
CA ALA A 199 6.41 -8.01 -12.35
C ALA A 199 7.15 -7.84 -13.67
N LEU A 200 7.78 -6.69 -13.88
CA LEU A 200 8.55 -6.41 -15.10
C LEU A 200 9.75 -7.34 -15.30
N LYS A 201 10.35 -7.83 -14.22
CA LYS A 201 11.47 -8.79 -14.30
C LYS A 201 11.02 -10.18 -14.76
N HIS A 202 9.74 -10.47 -14.64
CA HIS A 202 9.11 -11.73 -15.05
C HIS A 202 8.31 -11.61 -16.35
N ASP A 203 8.55 -10.55 -17.15
CA ASP A 203 7.79 -10.25 -18.36
C ASP A 203 6.27 -10.17 -18.10
N LEU A 204 5.91 -9.68 -16.94
CA LEU A 204 4.55 -9.43 -16.48
C LEU A 204 4.34 -7.94 -16.19
N VAL A 205 3.08 -7.50 -16.21
CA VAL A 205 2.67 -6.20 -15.72
C VAL A 205 1.63 -6.40 -14.62
N CYS A 206 1.88 -5.80 -13.47
CA CYS A 206 0.94 -5.82 -12.36
C CYS A 206 -0.04 -4.64 -12.49
N LEU A 207 -1.32 -4.95 -12.61
CA LEU A 207 -2.39 -3.96 -12.64
C LEU A 207 -2.98 -3.82 -11.24
N LEU A 208 -2.95 -2.59 -10.73
CA LEU A 208 -3.52 -2.22 -9.43
C LEU A 208 -4.74 -1.30 -9.56
N HIS A 209 -5.24 -1.13 -10.79
CA HIS A 209 -6.52 -0.46 -11.00
C HIS A 209 -7.63 -1.30 -10.38
N GLU A 210 -8.61 -0.66 -9.74
CA GLU A 210 -9.68 -1.34 -9.01
C GLU A 210 -10.57 -2.20 -9.91
N LYS A 211 -10.72 -1.81 -11.16
CA LYS A 211 -11.54 -2.52 -12.17
C LYS A 211 -10.86 -2.53 -13.53
N PRO A 212 -9.77 -3.32 -13.72
CA PRO A 212 -9.04 -3.30 -14.97
C PRO A 212 -9.80 -3.97 -16.12
N PHE A 213 -10.71 -4.89 -15.82
CA PHE A 213 -11.50 -5.62 -16.81
C PHE A 213 -12.98 -5.59 -16.46
N ALA A 214 -13.81 -5.17 -17.43
CA ALA A 214 -15.26 -5.18 -17.26
C ALA A 214 -15.81 -6.61 -17.24
N GLY A 215 -16.86 -6.83 -16.44
CA GLY A 215 -17.59 -8.10 -16.38
C GLY A 215 -16.98 -9.21 -15.53
N VAL A 216 -15.84 -8.93 -14.86
CA VAL A 216 -15.22 -9.81 -13.87
C VAL A 216 -14.98 -9.06 -12.56
N ASN A 217 -14.56 -9.75 -11.51
CA ASN A 217 -14.24 -9.11 -10.23
C ASN A 217 -13.18 -8.01 -10.40
N GLY A 218 -13.25 -7.02 -9.56
CA GLY A 218 -12.23 -5.99 -9.43
C GLY A 218 -11.20 -6.35 -8.37
N SER A 219 -10.10 -5.58 -8.34
CA SER A 219 -9.09 -5.67 -7.32
C SER A 219 -9.29 -4.61 -6.26
N GLY A 220 -9.46 -5.04 -5.04
CA GLY A 220 -9.58 -4.20 -3.88
C GLY A 220 -8.35 -4.25 -3.00
N LYS A 221 -8.49 -3.62 -1.86
CA LYS A 221 -7.63 -3.75 -0.71
C LYS A 221 -8.53 -4.01 0.49
N HIS A 222 -8.74 -5.28 0.79
CA HIS A 222 -9.52 -5.66 1.95
C HIS A 222 -8.71 -5.41 3.22
N ASN A 223 -9.21 -4.56 4.10
CA ASN A 223 -8.55 -4.25 5.35
C ASN A 223 -9.20 -5.03 6.49
N ASN A 224 -8.58 -6.12 6.88
CA ASN A 224 -8.87 -6.74 8.18
C ASN A 224 -8.32 -5.84 9.28
N TRP A 225 -9.08 -5.56 10.29
CA TRP A 225 -8.64 -4.69 11.38
C TRP A 225 -9.14 -5.15 12.74
N SER A 226 -8.41 -4.80 13.77
CA SER A 226 -8.84 -5.03 15.14
C SER A 226 -8.26 -3.98 16.08
N LEU A 227 -8.71 -4.04 17.35
CA LEU A 227 -8.18 -3.22 18.42
C LEU A 227 -7.55 -4.15 19.46
N SER A 228 -6.30 -3.86 19.85
CA SER A 228 -5.56 -4.62 20.83
C SER A 228 -5.16 -3.74 22.00
N SER A 229 -5.48 -4.14 23.23
CA SER A 229 -4.98 -3.48 24.44
C SER A 229 -3.65 -4.05 24.88
N ASN A 230 -2.83 -3.24 25.52
CA ASN A 230 -1.67 -3.69 26.24
C ASN A 230 -2.08 -4.32 27.59
#